data_bcd4a1f1bbaf8e936cd382f9b06b038d
#
_entry.id   bcd4a1f1bbaf8e936cd382f9b06b038d
#
_cell.length_a   1.000
_cell.length_b   1.000
_cell.length_c   1.000
_cell.angle_alpha   90.00
_cell.angle_beta   90.00
_cell.angle_gamma   90.00
#
_symmetry.space_group_name_H-M   'P 1'
#
loop_
_entity.id
_entity.type
_entity.pdbx_description
1 polymer ?
#
loop_
_entity_poly.entity_id
_entity_poly.type
_entity_poly.pdbx_seq_one_letter_code
_entity_poly.pdbx_strand_id
1 'polypeptide(L)'
;MAAGVAVLALALSACGEKKESVTSSVGAQSMTLMLDWFPNADHVGIYEAIANGDFEKAGLDVHIQVPSDPALPLKQLEAGKTDVAISYEPEVMLARNKGEPLVSVAAIVQEPLTSIVSVGSKHIRTAAQLRGKRVGDAGLAYQHAYLSTILSHAHVPAGSVKEINVGSNLVPAMLSGRVGATLGAYWNYEAIKLQRMHKHPNVIRMDQVGIPTYDELVVVARKSTVVDHPDELRRFVQALGRGYAAVRSDPQAAVDNLVKANPGLDPKFELASVRATLPTFFSSDASKPWGWMSADQWNAFGQWMLDQHLISNPNAVADASTNELLAGQGL
;
A
#
# COMPACT_ATOMS: atom_id res chain seq x y z
N MET A 1 37.97 -40.59 -80.20
CA MET A 1 37.39 -41.77 -79.57
C MET A 1 37.96 -41.83 -78.16
N ALA A 2 37.19 -41.46 -77.16
CA ALA A 2 37.47 -41.70 -75.76
C ALA A 2 36.16 -41.62 -75.00
N ALA A 3 35.74 -42.74 -74.45
CA ALA A 3 34.52 -42.92 -73.71
C ALA A 3 34.76 -42.44 -72.26
N GLY A 4 33.92 -41.54 -71.75
CA GLY A 4 33.93 -41.12 -70.36
C GLY A 4 32.93 -41.91 -69.56
N VAL A 5 33.36 -42.56 -68.51
CA VAL A 5 32.52 -43.28 -67.52
C VAL A 5 32.04 -42.27 -66.46
N ALA A 6 30.77 -42.13 -66.34
CA ALA A 6 30.13 -41.34 -65.26
C ALA A 6 29.90 -42.22 -64.03
N VAL A 7 30.49 -41.85 -62.88
CA VAL A 7 30.28 -42.45 -61.58
C VAL A 7 29.19 -41.68 -60.85
N LEU A 8 28.06 -42.35 -60.57
CA LEU A 8 26.92 -41.81 -59.84
C LEU A 8 27.15 -42.00 -58.33
N ALA A 9 27.38 -40.94 -57.59
CA ALA A 9 27.50 -40.96 -56.12
C ALA A 9 26.11 -40.73 -55.52
N LEU A 10 25.55 -41.72 -54.81
CA LEU A 10 24.37 -41.60 -53.99
C LEU A 10 24.75 -40.91 -52.66
N ALA A 11 24.23 -39.71 -52.47
CA ALA A 11 24.28 -39.04 -51.17
C ALA A 11 23.06 -39.45 -50.36
N LEU A 12 23.24 -40.21 -49.28
CA LEU A 12 22.22 -40.47 -48.25
C LEU A 12 22.05 -39.19 -47.41
N SER A 13 20.91 -38.53 -47.57
CA SER A 13 20.48 -37.44 -46.71
C SER A 13 19.95 -38.01 -45.40
N ALA A 14 20.67 -37.95 -44.34
CA ALA A 14 20.20 -38.20 -42.98
C ALA A 14 19.42 -36.94 -42.52
N CYS A 15 18.09 -37.05 -42.47
CA CYS A 15 17.24 -36.09 -41.77
C CYS A 15 17.46 -36.23 -40.27
N GLY A 16 18.33 -35.42 -39.72
CA GLY A 16 18.41 -35.17 -38.30
C GLY A 16 17.33 -34.15 -37.92
N GLU A 17 16.29 -34.60 -37.28
CA GLU A 17 15.32 -33.68 -36.58
C GLU A 17 16.11 -32.94 -35.52
N LYS A 18 16.47 -31.67 -35.79
CA LYS A 18 16.79 -30.72 -34.74
C LYS A 18 15.50 -30.44 -33.97
N LYS A 19 15.39 -31.03 -32.78
CA LYS A 19 14.51 -30.48 -31.75
C LYS A 19 15.04 -29.10 -31.40
N GLU A 20 14.51 -28.07 -32.03
CA GLU A 20 14.61 -26.72 -31.51
C GLU A 20 13.87 -26.70 -30.17
N SER A 21 14.62 -26.71 -29.09
CA SER A 21 14.11 -26.29 -27.79
C SER A 21 13.78 -24.80 -27.94
N VAL A 22 12.52 -24.50 -28.23
CA VAL A 22 11.94 -23.17 -28.09
C VAL A 22 11.91 -22.87 -26.60
N THR A 23 13.04 -22.53 -26.02
CA THR A 23 13.11 -21.73 -24.82
C THR A 23 12.79 -20.30 -25.28
N SER A 24 11.50 -20.01 -25.45
CA SER A 24 11.03 -18.64 -25.39
C SER A 24 11.38 -18.16 -23.98
N SER A 25 12.48 -17.46 -23.82
CA SER A 25 12.64 -16.54 -22.72
C SER A 25 11.56 -15.46 -22.95
N VAL A 26 10.38 -15.71 -22.43
CA VAL A 26 9.40 -14.64 -22.28
C VAL A 26 10.13 -13.63 -21.40
N GLY A 27 10.52 -12.48 -21.98
CA GLY A 27 11.13 -11.40 -21.22
C GLY A 27 10.22 -11.07 -20.03
N ALA A 28 10.80 -10.75 -18.89
CA ALA A 28 10.02 -10.37 -17.72
C ALA A 28 9.05 -9.26 -18.10
N GLN A 29 7.79 -9.41 -17.70
CA GLN A 29 6.75 -8.43 -17.98
C GLN A 29 6.96 -7.21 -17.10
N SER A 30 7.13 -6.04 -17.72
CA SER A 30 7.28 -4.77 -16.99
C SER A 30 5.98 -4.38 -16.31
N MET A 31 6.07 -4.00 -15.03
CA MET A 31 4.95 -3.54 -14.21
C MET A 31 5.38 -2.36 -13.35
N THR A 32 4.57 -1.31 -13.32
CA THR A 32 4.79 -0.13 -12.48
C THR A 32 3.95 -0.20 -11.21
N LEU A 33 4.62 0.00 -10.05
CA LEU A 33 3.98 0.13 -8.74
C LEU A 33 4.16 1.56 -8.23
N MET A 34 3.07 2.31 -8.09
CA MET A 34 3.05 3.61 -7.44
C MET A 34 2.87 3.43 -5.93
N LEU A 35 3.80 3.97 -5.13
CA LEU A 35 3.64 4.05 -3.68
C LEU A 35 2.59 5.11 -3.30
N ASP A 36 2.09 5.05 -2.07
CA ASP A 36 1.20 6.07 -1.49
C ASP A 36 1.96 7.28 -0.94
N TRP A 37 3.20 7.04 -0.53
CA TRP A 37 4.08 8.00 0.16
C TRP A 37 5.53 7.84 -0.30
N PHE A 38 6.46 8.61 0.30
CA PHE A 38 7.89 8.33 0.13
C PHE A 38 8.24 6.97 0.76
N PRO A 39 9.30 6.28 0.27
CA PRO A 39 9.74 5.01 0.82
C PRO A 39 9.95 5.06 2.33
N ASN A 40 9.40 4.10 3.05
CA ASN A 40 9.45 4.02 4.50
C ASN A 40 9.25 2.57 4.97
N ALA A 41 9.19 2.37 6.29
CA ALA A 41 9.05 1.08 6.94
C ALA A 41 7.83 0.26 6.46
N ASP A 42 6.73 0.90 6.07
CA ASP A 42 5.52 0.20 5.65
C ASP A 42 5.68 -0.44 4.26
N HIS A 43 6.64 0.04 3.45
CA HIS A 43 7.00 -0.50 2.14
C HIS A 43 8.10 -1.57 2.19
N VAL A 44 8.58 -1.93 3.37
CA VAL A 44 9.75 -2.81 3.54
C VAL A 44 9.64 -4.14 2.78
N GLY A 45 8.45 -4.76 2.74
CA GLY A 45 8.21 -6.01 2.02
C GLY A 45 8.30 -5.88 0.50
N ILE A 46 8.03 -4.70 -0.05
CA ILE A 46 8.19 -4.42 -1.48
C ILE A 46 9.68 -4.47 -1.86
N TYR A 47 10.52 -3.76 -1.10
CA TYR A 47 11.96 -3.71 -1.34
C TYR A 47 12.64 -5.05 -1.03
N GLU A 48 12.11 -5.79 -0.06
CA GLU A 48 12.55 -7.16 0.24
C GLU A 48 12.21 -8.11 -0.91
N ALA A 49 11.01 -8.06 -1.49
CA ALA A 49 10.63 -8.86 -2.65
C ALA A 49 11.51 -8.55 -3.88
N ILE A 50 11.88 -7.28 -4.09
CA ILE A 50 12.80 -6.88 -5.15
C ILE A 50 14.19 -7.46 -4.87
N ALA A 51 14.73 -7.28 -3.67
CA ALA A 51 16.09 -7.72 -3.31
C ALA A 51 16.26 -9.24 -3.39
N ASN A 52 15.21 -10.00 -3.04
CA ASN A 52 15.17 -11.46 -3.12
C ASN A 52 14.92 -11.98 -4.55
N GLY A 53 14.63 -11.09 -5.52
CA GLY A 53 14.26 -11.46 -6.87
C GLY A 53 12.90 -12.18 -6.95
N ASP A 54 11.97 -11.94 -6.01
CA ASP A 54 10.69 -12.62 -5.96
C ASP A 54 9.79 -12.23 -7.13
N PHE A 55 9.85 -10.98 -7.57
CA PHE A 55 9.15 -10.51 -8.76
C PHE A 55 9.78 -11.09 -10.04
N GLU A 56 11.10 -11.10 -10.16
CA GLU A 56 11.81 -11.69 -11.30
C GLU A 56 11.50 -13.18 -11.45
N LYS A 57 11.51 -13.95 -10.35
CA LYS A 57 11.11 -15.36 -10.33
C LYS A 57 9.65 -15.57 -10.72
N ALA A 58 8.81 -14.57 -10.53
CA ALA A 58 7.43 -14.55 -10.98
C ALA A 58 7.27 -14.07 -12.44
N GLY A 59 8.39 -13.78 -13.15
CA GLY A 59 8.38 -13.27 -14.51
C GLY A 59 7.95 -11.81 -14.64
N LEU A 60 8.16 -11.01 -13.59
CA LEU A 60 7.80 -9.60 -13.52
C LEU A 60 9.04 -8.74 -13.32
N ASP A 61 9.09 -7.59 -14.02
CA ASP A 61 10.07 -6.53 -13.82
C ASP A 61 9.34 -5.32 -13.21
N VAL A 62 9.41 -5.17 -11.87
CA VAL A 62 8.61 -4.21 -11.11
C VAL A 62 9.39 -2.92 -10.89
N HIS A 63 8.83 -1.81 -11.38
CA HIS A 63 9.38 -0.47 -11.24
C HIS A 63 8.61 0.36 -10.22
N ILE A 64 9.29 0.82 -9.18
CA ILE A 64 8.69 1.64 -8.13
C ILE A 64 8.59 3.09 -8.59
N GLN A 65 7.41 3.68 -8.43
CA GLN A 65 7.18 5.11 -8.59
C GLN A 65 6.84 5.73 -7.24
N VAL A 66 7.46 6.86 -6.92
CA VAL A 66 7.21 7.61 -5.68
C VAL A 66 6.34 8.82 -6.00
N PRO A 67 5.19 9.00 -5.35
CA PRO A 67 4.31 10.12 -5.64
C PRO A 67 4.92 11.44 -5.16
N SER A 68 4.71 12.51 -5.93
CA SER A 68 5.08 13.88 -5.51
C SER A 68 4.03 14.51 -4.57
N ASP A 69 2.83 13.94 -4.50
CA ASP A 69 1.71 14.35 -3.65
C ASP A 69 0.92 13.10 -3.24
N PRO A 70 0.56 12.95 -1.95
CA PRO A 70 -0.18 11.79 -1.46
C PRO A 70 -1.54 11.53 -2.15
N ALA A 71 -2.15 12.54 -2.75
CA ALA A 71 -3.42 12.40 -3.47
C ALA A 71 -3.29 11.95 -4.94
N LEU A 72 -2.06 11.60 -5.38
CA LEU A 72 -1.82 11.21 -6.79
C LEU A 72 -1.99 9.71 -7.08
N PRO A 73 -1.70 8.75 -6.20
CA PRO A 73 -1.57 7.35 -6.58
C PRO A 73 -2.79 6.81 -7.33
N LEU A 74 -4.00 6.93 -6.79
CA LEU A 74 -5.20 6.45 -7.47
C LEU A 74 -5.47 7.18 -8.79
N LYS A 75 -5.22 8.48 -8.87
CA LYS A 75 -5.38 9.26 -10.12
C LYS A 75 -4.45 8.79 -11.22
N GLN A 76 -3.21 8.40 -10.88
CA GLN A 76 -2.26 7.85 -11.84
C GLN A 76 -2.68 6.44 -12.29
N LEU A 77 -3.20 5.64 -11.36
CA LEU A 77 -3.76 4.32 -11.65
C LEU A 77 -4.98 4.43 -12.58
N GLU A 78 -5.94 5.31 -12.29
CA GLU A 78 -7.12 5.60 -13.11
C GLU A 78 -6.72 6.02 -14.53
N ALA A 79 -5.72 6.89 -14.62
CA ALA A 79 -5.20 7.38 -15.91
C ALA A 79 -4.35 6.34 -16.69
N GLY A 80 -4.14 5.13 -16.14
CA GLY A 80 -3.32 4.09 -16.76
C GLY A 80 -1.82 4.42 -16.82
N LYS A 81 -1.35 5.32 -15.96
CA LYS A 81 0.07 5.72 -15.89
C LYS A 81 0.88 4.87 -14.92
N THR A 82 0.21 4.05 -14.15
CA THR A 82 0.77 2.99 -13.32
C THR A 82 -0.13 1.75 -13.42
N ASP A 83 0.42 0.57 -13.20
CA ASP A 83 -0.32 -0.70 -13.33
C ASP A 83 -1.01 -1.08 -12.03
N VAL A 84 -0.33 -0.85 -10.91
CA VAL A 84 -0.85 -1.01 -9.55
C VAL A 84 -0.44 0.19 -8.70
N ALA A 85 -1.20 0.47 -7.65
CA ALA A 85 -0.89 1.53 -6.70
C ALA A 85 -1.11 1.07 -5.26
N ILE A 86 -0.34 1.63 -4.33
CA ILE A 86 -0.67 1.57 -2.90
C ILE A 86 -1.62 2.72 -2.60
N SER A 87 -2.66 2.44 -1.84
CA SER A 87 -3.61 3.45 -1.36
C SER A 87 -4.27 2.98 -0.06
N TYR A 88 -5.34 3.60 0.32
CA TYR A 88 -6.06 3.42 1.58
C TYR A 88 -7.49 2.94 1.31
N GLU A 89 -8.03 2.04 2.14
CA GLU A 89 -9.40 1.56 1.99
C GLU A 89 -10.42 2.69 1.80
N PRO A 90 -10.41 3.77 2.64
CA PRO A 90 -11.35 4.89 2.44
C PRO A 90 -11.19 5.62 1.10
N GLU A 91 -9.98 5.74 0.56
CA GLU A 91 -9.77 6.38 -0.74
C GLU A 91 -10.28 5.52 -1.90
N VAL A 92 -10.11 4.21 -1.82
CA VAL A 92 -10.68 3.29 -2.83
C VAL A 92 -12.21 3.44 -2.86
N MET A 93 -12.86 3.45 -1.70
CA MET A 93 -14.32 3.63 -1.63
C MET A 93 -14.76 5.01 -2.15
N LEU A 94 -14.01 6.08 -1.86
CA LEU A 94 -14.28 7.43 -2.39
C LEU A 94 -14.10 7.51 -3.91
N ALA A 95 -13.09 6.87 -4.48
CA ALA A 95 -12.88 6.79 -5.92
C ALA A 95 -14.04 6.02 -6.59
N ARG A 96 -14.42 4.87 -6.05
CA ARG A 96 -15.55 4.08 -6.52
C ARG A 96 -16.89 4.81 -6.41
N ASN A 97 -17.09 5.61 -5.37
CA ASN A 97 -18.26 6.46 -5.23
C ASN A 97 -18.40 7.49 -6.38
N LYS A 98 -17.27 7.88 -6.98
CA LYS A 98 -17.23 8.75 -8.17
C LYS A 98 -17.39 7.99 -9.48
N GLY A 99 -17.49 6.66 -9.43
CA GLY A 99 -17.64 5.80 -10.60
C GLY A 99 -16.32 5.20 -11.11
N GLU A 100 -15.19 5.43 -10.41
CA GLU A 100 -13.89 4.86 -10.80
C GLU A 100 -13.85 3.35 -10.53
N PRO A 101 -13.58 2.50 -11.53
CA PRO A 101 -13.64 1.05 -11.39
C PRO A 101 -12.35 0.49 -10.81
N LEU A 102 -12.08 0.80 -9.55
CA LEU A 102 -10.89 0.32 -8.81
C LEU A 102 -11.25 -0.85 -7.90
N VAL A 103 -10.28 -1.73 -7.66
CA VAL A 103 -10.42 -2.91 -6.79
C VAL A 103 -9.16 -3.08 -5.96
N SER A 104 -9.29 -3.25 -4.66
CA SER A 104 -8.20 -3.65 -3.78
C SER A 104 -7.95 -5.15 -3.93
N VAL A 105 -6.69 -5.55 -4.15
CA VAL A 105 -6.29 -6.92 -4.46
C VAL A 105 -5.45 -7.57 -3.38
N ALA A 106 -4.98 -6.80 -2.39
CA ALA A 106 -4.33 -7.28 -1.18
C ALA A 106 -4.27 -6.17 -0.14
N ALA A 107 -4.37 -6.49 1.15
CA ALA A 107 -4.05 -5.58 2.25
C ALA A 107 -2.59 -5.74 2.66
N ILE A 108 -1.83 -4.64 2.67
CA ILE A 108 -0.47 -4.58 3.19
C ILE A 108 -0.52 -4.40 4.71
N VAL A 109 -1.34 -3.47 5.18
CA VAL A 109 -1.53 -3.18 6.61
C VAL A 109 -3.01 -3.30 6.94
N GLN A 110 -3.33 -4.26 7.80
CA GLN A 110 -4.70 -4.71 8.06
C GLN A 110 -5.35 -4.05 9.28
N GLU A 111 -4.75 -2.96 9.77
CA GLU A 111 -5.28 -2.15 10.88
C GLU A 111 -4.96 -0.67 10.64
N PRO A 112 -5.75 0.26 11.21
CA PRO A 112 -5.46 1.68 11.12
C PRO A 112 -4.11 2.07 11.74
N LEU A 113 -3.24 2.67 10.94
CA LEU A 113 -2.01 3.35 11.40
C LEU A 113 -2.28 4.84 11.64
N THR A 114 -3.18 5.40 10.86
CA THR A 114 -3.65 6.79 10.98
C THR A 114 -4.01 7.09 12.43
N SER A 115 -3.52 8.24 12.89
CA SER A 115 -3.70 8.70 14.25
C SER A 115 -3.77 10.22 14.29
N ILE A 116 -4.30 10.76 15.39
CA ILE A 116 -4.03 12.15 15.75
C ILE A 116 -2.76 12.15 16.59
N VAL A 117 -1.72 12.80 16.11
CA VAL A 117 -0.43 12.91 16.80
C VAL A 117 -0.15 14.35 17.16
N SER A 118 0.37 14.57 18.36
CA SER A 118 0.85 15.88 18.81
C SER A 118 2.17 15.75 19.57
N VAL A 119 3.00 16.80 19.57
CA VAL A 119 4.17 16.84 20.45
C VAL A 119 3.73 16.96 21.91
N GLY A 120 4.41 16.27 22.83
CA GLY A 120 4.01 16.14 24.24
C GLY A 120 3.78 17.47 24.96
N SER A 121 4.56 18.50 24.61
CA SER A 121 4.42 19.86 25.16
C SER A 121 3.08 20.55 24.83
N LYS A 122 2.31 20.03 23.88
CA LYS A 122 0.97 20.54 23.53
C LYS A 122 -0.14 19.95 24.40
N HIS A 123 0.15 18.87 25.12
CA HIS A 123 -0.78 18.20 26.06
C HIS A 123 -2.12 17.81 25.42
N ILE A 124 -2.12 17.48 24.13
CA ILE A 124 -3.33 16.99 23.40
C ILE A 124 -3.32 15.48 23.50
N ARG A 125 -4.09 14.92 24.44
CA ARG A 125 -4.21 13.48 24.74
C ARG A 125 -5.57 12.90 24.42
N THR A 126 -6.56 13.74 24.16
CA THR A 126 -7.92 13.36 23.82
C THR A 126 -8.44 14.26 22.69
N ALA A 127 -9.40 13.75 21.92
CA ALA A 127 -10.05 14.53 20.85
C ALA A 127 -10.70 15.83 21.37
N ALA A 128 -11.22 15.83 22.60
CA ALA A 128 -11.81 17.02 23.22
C ALA A 128 -10.81 18.18 23.36
N GLN A 129 -9.52 17.89 23.50
CA GLN A 129 -8.44 18.90 23.63
C GLN A 129 -8.04 19.53 22.28
N LEU A 130 -8.63 19.10 21.17
CA LEU A 130 -8.47 19.75 19.87
C LEU A 130 -9.23 21.08 19.78
N ARG A 131 -10.19 21.35 20.68
CA ARG A 131 -10.93 22.62 20.71
C ARG A 131 -9.98 23.82 20.72
N GLY A 132 -10.19 24.75 19.79
CA GLY A 132 -9.39 25.95 19.61
C GLY A 132 -8.00 25.70 19.01
N LYS A 133 -7.70 24.49 18.51
CA LYS A 133 -6.40 24.14 17.93
C LYS A 133 -6.42 24.23 16.41
N ARG A 134 -5.22 24.32 15.85
CA ARG A 134 -4.95 24.05 14.43
C ARG A 134 -4.56 22.58 14.32
N VAL A 135 -5.25 21.85 13.46
CA VAL A 135 -4.95 20.45 13.14
C VAL A 135 -4.47 20.38 11.69
N GLY A 136 -3.30 19.81 11.50
CA GLY A 136 -2.72 19.58 10.18
C GLY A 136 -3.20 18.24 9.61
N ASP A 137 -3.31 18.14 8.29
CA ASP A 137 -3.63 16.93 7.55
C ASP A 137 -2.74 16.79 6.32
N ALA A 138 -2.76 15.61 5.68
CA ALA A 138 -2.00 15.34 4.47
C ALA A 138 -2.72 15.78 3.17
N GLY A 139 -3.94 16.31 3.27
CA GLY A 139 -4.76 16.71 2.12
C GLY A 139 -5.50 15.57 1.44
N LEU A 140 -5.63 14.40 2.11
CA LEU A 140 -6.40 13.27 1.61
C LEU A 140 -7.89 13.50 1.83
N ALA A 141 -8.71 13.11 0.85
CA ALA A 141 -10.13 13.48 0.81
C ALA A 141 -10.94 13.02 2.02
N TYR A 142 -10.59 11.88 2.61
CA TYR A 142 -11.30 11.31 3.76
C TYR A 142 -10.92 11.98 5.10
N GLN A 143 -9.76 12.66 5.19
CA GLN A 143 -9.24 13.18 6.47
C GLN A 143 -10.14 14.28 7.07
N HIS A 144 -10.70 15.14 6.22
CA HIS A 144 -11.68 16.13 6.68
C HIS A 144 -12.89 15.47 7.36
N ALA A 145 -13.38 14.41 6.76
CA ALA A 145 -14.53 13.67 7.29
C ALA A 145 -14.18 12.93 8.58
N TYR A 146 -13.00 12.32 8.65
CA TYR A 146 -12.48 11.73 9.89
C TYR A 146 -12.43 12.76 11.00
N LEU A 147 -11.86 13.95 10.74
CA LEU A 147 -11.82 15.02 11.72
C LEU A 147 -13.21 15.42 12.19
N SER A 148 -14.15 15.58 11.27
CA SER A 148 -15.55 15.92 11.59
C SER A 148 -16.19 14.86 12.49
N THR A 149 -16.04 13.56 12.17
CA THR A 149 -16.56 12.45 12.98
C THR A 149 -15.93 12.43 14.37
N ILE A 150 -14.59 12.57 14.44
CA ILE A 150 -13.83 12.59 15.70
C ILE A 150 -14.29 13.74 16.59
N LEU A 151 -14.46 14.93 16.03
CA LEU A 151 -14.93 16.11 16.77
C LEU A 151 -16.37 15.93 17.25
N SER A 152 -17.24 15.39 16.42
CA SER A 152 -18.63 15.08 16.77
C SER A 152 -18.70 14.08 17.93
N HIS A 153 -17.93 12.99 17.83
CA HIS A 153 -17.85 11.96 18.88
C HIS A 153 -17.32 12.52 20.21
N ALA A 154 -16.39 13.46 20.14
CA ALA A 154 -15.82 14.15 21.31
C ALA A 154 -16.65 15.35 21.79
N HIS A 155 -17.83 15.62 21.22
CA HIS A 155 -18.67 16.78 21.49
C HIS A 155 -17.92 18.13 21.36
N VAL A 156 -17.03 18.22 20.37
CA VAL A 156 -16.28 19.44 20.02
C VAL A 156 -16.93 20.09 18.81
N PRO A 157 -17.35 21.37 18.88
CA PRO A 157 -17.88 22.07 17.72
C PRO A 157 -16.84 22.12 16.58
N ALA A 158 -17.18 21.66 15.38
CA ALA A 158 -16.28 21.60 14.23
C ALA A 158 -15.64 22.98 13.93
N GLY A 159 -16.42 24.07 13.99
CA GLY A 159 -15.92 25.44 13.79
C GLY A 159 -14.91 25.93 14.83
N SER A 160 -14.70 25.17 15.94
CA SER A 160 -13.68 25.51 16.93
C SER A 160 -12.26 24.96 16.59
N VAL A 161 -12.15 24.16 15.54
CA VAL A 161 -10.88 23.60 15.08
C VAL A 161 -10.56 24.14 13.69
N LYS A 162 -9.31 24.57 13.50
CA LYS A 162 -8.84 25.03 12.18
C LYS A 162 -8.02 23.93 11.53
N GLU A 163 -8.56 23.33 10.49
CA GLU A 163 -7.90 22.35 9.63
C GLU A 163 -6.91 23.05 8.69
N ILE A 164 -5.73 22.48 8.50
CA ILE A 164 -4.66 23.05 7.67
C ILE A 164 -3.99 21.92 6.90
N ASN A 165 -4.15 21.92 5.58
CA ASN A 165 -3.38 21.03 4.73
C ASN A 165 -1.88 21.38 4.81
N VAL A 166 -1.08 20.41 5.23
CA VAL A 166 0.38 20.49 5.34
C VAL A 166 1.09 19.51 4.39
N GLY A 167 0.31 18.74 3.61
CA GLY A 167 0.82 17.69 2.73
C GLY A 167 1.67 16.68 3.51
N SER A 168 2.79 16.28 2.94
CA SER A 168 3.73 15.35 3.59
C SER A 168 4.51 15.94 4.77
N ASN A 169 4.32 17.23 5.10
CA ASN A 169 5.09 17.92 6.15
C ASN A 169 4.48 17.80 7.56
N LEU A 170 3.92 16.63 7.92
CA LEU A 170 3.22 16.42 9.19
C LEU A 170 4.13 16.72 10.41
N VAL A 171 5.29 16.08 10.49
CA VAL A 171 6.25 16.30 11.60
C VAL A 171 6.83 17.73 11.61
N PRO A 172 7.33 18.27 10.49
CA PRO A 172 7.80 19.66 10.47
C PRO A 172 6.74 20.68 10.90
N ALA A 173 5.47 20.51 10.52
CA ALA A 173 4.39 21.39 10.90
C ALA A 173 4.10 21.38 12.41
N MET A 174 4.18 20.20 13.05
CA MET A 174 4.09 20.08 14.51
C MET A 174 5.28 20.71 15.23
N LEU A 175 6.50 20.45 14.76
CA LEU A 175 7.73 20.95 15.40
C LEU A 175 7.87 22.46 15.31
N SER A 176 7.46 23.07 14.20
CA SER A 176 7.45 24.54 14.03
C SER A 176 6.31 25.24 14.79
N GLY A 177 5.34 24.46 15.33
CA GLY A 177 4.15 25.02 15.96
C GLY A 177 3.13 25.62 14.98
N ARG A 178 3.28 25.37 13.67
CA ARG A 178 2.29 25.74 12.65
C ARG A 178 0.93 25.10 12.96
N VAL A 179 0.96 23.85 13.46
CA VAL A 179 -0.20 23.12 13.95
C VAL A 179 0.01 22.60 15.37
N GLY A 180 -1.07 22.36 16.11
CA GLY A 180 -1.02 21.78 17.45
C GLY A 180 -0.96 20.26 17.46
N ALA A 181 -1.59 19.64 16.45
CA ALA A 181 -1.62 18.22 16.21
C ALA A 181 -1.74 17.96 14.69
N THR A 182 -1.51 16.74 14.26
CA THR A 182 -1.82 16.29 12.89
C THR A 182 -2.74 15.09 12.92
N LEU A 183 -3.71 15.04 12.01
CA LEU A 183 -4.47 13.87 11.62
C LEU A 183 -3.82 13.29 10.37
N GLY A 184 -3.64 11.97 10.31
CA GLY A 184 -2.95 11.29 9.22
C GLY A 184 -1.48 10.96 9.53
N ALA A 185 -0.95 11.43 10.66
CA ALA A 185 0.32 10.91 11.17
C ALA A 185 0.12 9.48 11.70
N TYR A 186 1.08 8.60 11.41
CA TYR A 186 1.02 7.20 11.80
C TYR A 186 1.65 6.97 13.17
N TRP A 187 1.01 6.11 13.99
CA TRP A 187 1.54 5.76 15.31
C TRP A 187 2.85 4.96 15.23
N ASN A 188 3.05 4.20 14.15
CA ASN A 188 4.24 3.38 13.89
C ASN A 188 5.38 4.14 13.22
N TYR A 189 5.15 5.34 12.67
CA TYR A 189 6.15 6.11 11.91
C TYR A 189 6.38 7.50 12.52
N GLU A 190 5.47 8.47 12.32
CA GLU A 190 5.65 9.84 12.81
C GLU A 190 5.74 9.90 14.34
N ALA A 191 4.97 9.09 15.06
CA ALA A 191 5.06 9.06 16.51
C ALA A 191 6.42 8.50 16.99
N ILE A 192 6.92 7.42 16.37
CA ILE A 192 8.25 6.87 16.68
C ILE A 192 9.34 7.90 16.33
N LYS A 193 9.21 8.61 15.20
CA LYS A 193 10.13 9.69 14.81
C LYS A 193 10.18 10.78 15.88
N LEU A 194 9.03 11.27 16.33
CA LEU A 194 8.95 12.26 17.41
C LEU A 194 9.51 11.73 18.73
N GLN A 195 9.27 10.45 19.06
CA GLN A 195 9.81 9.80 20.25
C GLN A 195 11.35 9.78 20.21
N ARG A 196 11.94 9.39 19.10
CA ARG A 196 13.41 9.41 18.90
C ARG A 196 14.01 10.83 18.97
N MET A 197 13.23 11.83 18.60
CA MET A 197 13.59 13.25 18.75
C MET A 197 13.34 13.79 20.17
N HIS A 198 13.00 12.94 21.15
CA HIS A 198 12.67 13.30 22.53
C HIS A 198 11.52 14.31 22.65
N LYS A 199 10.53 14.23 21.74
CA LYS A 199 9.35 15.12 21.74
C LYS A 199 8.15 14.53 22.49
N HIS A 200 8.27 13.30 23.01
CA HIS A 200 7.24 12.62 23.82
C HIS A 200 5.83 12.76 23.22
N PRO A 201 5.58 12.21 22.02
CA PRO A 201 4.31 12.42 21.34
C PRO A 201 3.12 11.88 22.13
N ASN A 202 1.98 12.56 22.02
CA ASN A 202 0.69 11.97 22.37
C ASN A 202 0.08 11.43 21.09
N VAL A 203 -0.48 10.24 21.15
CA VAL A 203 -1.10 9.52 20.03
C VAL A 203 -2.55 9.21 20.42
N ILE A 204 -3.49 9.53 19.55
CA ILE A 204 -4.89 9.15 19.65
C ILE A 204 -5.20 8.29 18.44
N ARG A 205 -5.43 7.00 18.64
CA ARG A 205 -5.71 6.03 17.57
C ARG A 205 -7.14 6.17 17.07
N MET A 206 -7.38 5.78 15.81
CA MET A 206 -8.69 5.90 15.16
C MET A 206 -9.78 5.05 15.86
N ASP A 207 -9.43 3.84 16.30
CA ASP A 207 -10.31 2.96 17.05
C ASP A 207 -10.81 3.54 18.40
N GLN A 208 -10.14 4.57 18.92
CA GLN A 208 -10.48 5.24 20.18
C GLN A 208 -11.43 6.43 19.99
N VAL A 209 -11.73 6.81 18.75
CA VAL A 209 -12.41 8.07 18.44
C VAL A 209 -13.59 7.92 17.48
N GLY A 210 -14.14 6.70 17.40
CA GLY A 210 -15.39 6.43 16.66
C GLY A 210 -15.19 6.12 15.18
N ILE A 211 -13.96 5.91 14.72
CA ILE A 211 -13.68 5.39 13.38
C ILE A 211 -13.58 3.86 13.47
N PRO A 212 -14.38 3.09 12.72
CA PRO A 212 -14.24 1.64 12.68
C PRO A 212 -12.86 1.21 12.16
N THR A 213 -12.47 -0.03 12.45
CA THR A 213 -11.24 -0.59 11.88
C THR A 213 -11.36 -0.73 10.35
N TYR A 214 -10.24 -0.57 9.66
CA TYR A 214 -10.12 -0.65 8.21
C TYR A 214 -8.69 -1.05 7.83
N ASP A 215 -8.49 -1.48 6.58
CA ASP A 215 -7.15 -1.76 6.05
C ASP A 215 -6.44 -0.44 5.71
N GLU A 216 -5.38 -0.10 6.45
CA GLU A 216 -4.68 1.17 6.23
C GLU A 216 -4.02 1.23 4.87
N LEU A 217 -3.26 0.21 4.48
CA LEU A 217 -2.58 0.17 3.19
C LEU A 217 -3.05 -1.01 2.36
N VAL A 218 -3.50 -0.72 1.15
CA VAL A 218 -3.99 -1.72 0.20
C VAL A 218 -3.31 -1.59 -1.15
N VAL A 219 -3.09 -2.72 -1.82
CA VAL A 219 -2.70 -2.76 -3.23
C VAL A 219 -3.95 -2.63 -4.08
N VAL A 220 -3.96 -1.68 -4.98
CA VAL A 220 -5.12 -1.35 -5.81
C VAL A 220 -4.79 -1.55 -7.29
N ALA A 221 -5.72 -2.13 -8.03
CA ALA A 221 -5.66 -2.27 -9.48
C ALA A 221 -6.96 -1.75 -10.13
N ARG A 222 -6.93 -1.47 -11.43
CA ARG A 222 -8.16 -1.22 -12.20
C ARG A 222 -8.97 -2.52 -12.32
N LYS A 223 -10.30 -2.44 -12.28
CA LYS A 223 -11.17 -3.60 -12.46
C LYS A 223 -10.92 -4.32 -13.79
N SER A 224 -10.63 -3.58 -14.87
CA SER A 224 -10.24 -4.15 -16.16
C SER A 224 -8.98 -5.01 -16.04
N THR A 225 -7.95 -4.55 -15.32
CA THR A 225 -6.72 -5.33 -15.12
C THR A 225 -6.99 -6.60 -14.32
N VAL A 226 -7.86 -6.55 -13.30
CA VAL A 226 -8.26 -7.74 -12.53
C VAL A 226 -8.97 -8.78 -13.41
N VAL A 227 -9.80 -8.32 -14.36
CA VAL A 227 -10.56 -9.20 -15.27
C VAL A 227 -9.71 -9.71 -16.43
N ASP A 228 -8.94 -8.83 -17.06
CA ASP A 228 -8.24 -9.13 -18.32
C ASP A 228 -6.84 -9.74 -18.09
N HIS A 229 -6.22 -9.45 -16.94
CA HIS A 229 -4.85 -9.87 -16.59
C HIS A 229 -4.74 -10.47 -15.18
N PRO A 230 -5.65 -11.38 -14.76
CA PRO A 230 -5.67 -11.91 -13.38
C PRO A 230 -4.39 -12.66 -13.00
N ASP A 231 -3.78 -13.39 -13.94
CA ASP A 231 -2.57 -14.17 -13.67
C ASP A 231 -1.33 -13.30 -13.42
N GLU A 232 -1.26 -12.15 -14.09
CA GLU A 232 -0.21 -11.17 -13.87
C GLU A 232 -0.31 -10.58 -12.46
N LEU A 233 -1.50 -10.11 -12.10
CA LEU A 233 -1.76 -9.57 -10.75
C LEU A 233 -1.57 -10.63 -9.67
N ARG A 234 -1.99 -11.87 -9.91
CA ARG A 234 -1.78 -12.99 -8.98
C ARG A 234 -0.29 -13.23 -8.73
N ARG A 235 0.52 -13.27 -9.79
CA ARG A 235 1.98 -13.42 -9.69
C ARG A 235 2.61 -12.27 -8.90
N PHE A 236 2.15 -11.03 -9.14
CA PHE A 236 2.59 -9.84 -8.42
C PHE A 236 2.24 -9.92 -6.93
N VAL A 237 0.97 -10.16 -6.58
CA VAL A 237 0.50 -10.22 -5.19
C VAL A 237 1.21 -11.33 -4.41
N GLN A 238 1.39 -12.50 -5.02
CA GLN A 238 2.08 -13.62 -4.38
C GLN A 238 3.58 -13.36 -4.20
N ALA A 239 4.24 -12.70 -5.15
CA ALA A 239 5.63 -12.30 -5.02
C ALA A 239 5.80 -11.26 -3.89
N LEU A 240 4.91 -10.27 -3.83
CA LEU A 240 4.87 -9.29 -2.76
C LEU A 240 4.66 -9.94 -1.38
N GLY A 241 3.74 -10.92 -1.30
CA GLY A 241 3.50 -11.68 -0.08
C GLY A 241 4.72 -12.45 0.42
N ARG A 242 5.57 -12.97 -0.49
CA ARG A 242 6.86 -13.58 -0.11
C ARG A 242 7.81 -12.56 0.50
N GLY A 243 7.85 -11.34 -0.04
CA GLY A 243 8.64 -10.25 0.54
C GLY A 243 8.23 -9.93 1.98
N TYR A 244 6.92 -9.76 2.25
CA TYR A 244 6.44 -9.53 3.62
C TYR A 244 6.66 -10.74 4.54
N ALA A 245 6.56 -11.97 4.03
CA ALA A 245 6.91 -13.17 4.80
C ALA A 245 8.41 -13.20 5.18
N ALA A 246 9.30 -12.75 4.29
CA ALA A 246 10.72 -12.60 4.58
C ALA A 246 10.98 -11.52 5.65
N VAL A 247 10.25 -10.39 5.61
CA VAL A 247 10.30 -9.35 6.67
C VAL A 247 9.96 -9.95 8.04
N ARG A 248 8.96 -10.83 8.12
CA ARG A 248 8.60 -11.50 9.38
C ARG A 248 9.75 -12.36 9.91
N SER A 249 10.48 -13.01 9.00
CA SER A 249 11.58 -13.92 9.35
C SER A 249 12.84 -13.17 9.77
N ASP A 250 13.19 -12.09 9.07
CA ASP A 250 14.35 -11.25 9.38
C ASP A 250 14.07 -9.76 9.08
N PRO A 251 13.49 -9.03 10.04
CA PRO A 251 13.21 -7.61 9.87
C PRO A 251 14.47 -6.75 9.65
N GLN A 252 15.65 -7.20 10.16
CA GLN A 252 16.87 -6.44 9.99
C GLN A 252 17.36 -6.50 8.55
N ALA A 253 17.44 -7.71 7.98
CA ALA A 253 17.87 -7.89 6.58
C ALA A 253 16.93 -7.13 5.62
N ALA A 254 15.63 -7.18 5.86
CA ALA A 254 14.65 -6.45 5.06
C ALA A 254 14.82 -4.92 5.14
N VAL A 255 15.12 -4.38 6.33
CA VAL A 255 15.43 -2.95 6.50
C VAL A 255 16.74 -2.59 5.81
N ASP A 256 17.76 -3.46 5.85
CA ASP A 256 19.02 -3.22 5.16
C ASP A 256 18.79 -3.11 3.64
N ASN A 257 17.90 -3.94 3.06
CA ASN A 257 17.52 -3.88 1.65
C ASN A 257 16.71 -2.60 1.33
N LEU A 258 15.76 -2.21 2.18
CA LEU A 258 15.03 -0.94 2.05
C LEU A 258 15.99 0.26 2.03
N VAL A 259 16.91 0.34 2.99
CA VAL A 259 17.89 1.43 3.12
C VAL A 259 18.89 1.43 1.98
N LYS A 260 19.34 0.25 1.53
CA LYS A 260 20.21 0.14 0.35
C LYS A 260 19.58 0.74 -0.90
N ALA A 261 18.29 0.51 -1.10
CA ALA A 261 17.52 1.10 -2.20
C ALA A 261 17.22 2.60 -1.98
N ASN A 262 17.19 3.04 -0.72
CA ASN A 262 16.82 4.41 -0.32
C ASN A 262 17.83 4.98 0.70
N PRO A 263 19.04 5.41 0.27
CA PRO A 263 20.14 5.76 1.18
C PRO A 263 19.87 6.95 2.11
N GLY A 264 18.78 7.69 1.89
CA GLY A 264 18.36 8.80 2.77
C GLY A 264 17.65 8.38 4.05
N LEU A 265 17.31 7.08 4.19
CA LEU A 265 16.60 6.54 5.36
C LEU A 265 17.57 6.24 6.52
N ASP A 266 17.10 6.46 7.76
CA ASP A 266 17.85 6.07 8.98
C ASP A 266 17.54 4.59 9.31
N PRO A 267 18.49 3.67 9.18
CA PRO A 267 18.22 2.24 9.36
C PRO A 267 17.72 1.89 10.76
N LYS A 268 18.17 2.60 11.80
CA LYS A 268 17.72 2.35 13.18
C LYS A 268 16.29 2.83 13.40
N PHE A 269 15.90 3.90 12.72
CA PHE A 269 14.54 4.40 12.77
C PHE A 269 13.60 3.46 11.99
N GLU A 270 13.97 3.10 10.76
CA GLU A 270 13.16 2.19 9.93
C GLU A 270 12.97 0.84 10.63
N LEU A 271 14.00 0.27 11.25
CA LEU A 271 13.89 -0.99 11.99
C LEU A 271 12.93 -0.87 13.18
N ALA A 272 12.97 0.23 13.90
CA ALA A 272 12.04 0.46 15.02
C ALA A 272 10.59 0.54 14.52
N SER A 273 10.38 1.22 13.40
CA SER A 273 9.07 1.35 12.76
C SER A 273 8.58 0.01 12.20
N VAL A 274 9.41 -0.72 11.44
CA VAL A 274 9.07 -2.07 10.94
C VAL A 274 8.66 -3.00 12.07
N ARG A 275 9.43 -3.05 13.16
CA ARG A 275 9.09 -3.91 14.31
C ARG A 275 7.77 -3.53 14.97
N ALA A 276 7.42 -2.26 15.01
CA ALA A 276 6.15 -1.79 15.53
C ALA A 276 4.99 -2.18 14.60
N THR A 277 5.18 -2.11 13.29
CA THR A 277 4.17 -2.41 12.27
C THR A 277 4.01 -3.92 12.02
N LEU A 278 5.04 -4.72 12.29
CA LEU A 278 5.11 -6.13 11.90
C LEU A 278 3.84 -6.96 12.20
N PRO A 279 3.17 -6.81 13.36
CA PRO A 279 1.93 -7.54 13.62
C PRO A 279 0.81 -7.20 12.64
N THR A 280 0.72 -5.94 12.17
CA THR A 280 -0.37 -5.46 11.30
C THR A 280 -0.18 -5.80 9.82
N PHE A 281 1.00 -6.29 9.43
CA PHE A 281 1.24 -6.82 8.08
C PHE A 281 0.57 -8.17 7.83
N PHE A 282 0.02 -8.80 8.86
CA PHE A 282 -0.52 -10.16 8.77
C PHE A 282 -1.86 -10.23 9.48
N SER A 283 -2.74 -11.08 8.96
CA SER A 283 -4.01 -11.35 9.64
C SER A 283 -3.79 -11.91 11.04
N SER A 284 -4.62 -11.50 11.99
CA SER A 284 -4.70 -12.11 13.32
C SER A 284 -5.18 -13.56 13.24
N ASP A 285 -5.92 -13.94 12.20
CA ASP A 285 -6.26 -15.32 11.86
C ASP A 285 -5.12 -15.94 11.02
N ALA A 286 -4.31 -16.79 11.67
CA ALA A 286 -3.17 -17.45 11.02
C ALA A 286 -3.57 -18.42 9.88
N SER A 287 -4.84 -18.75 9.71
CA SER A 287 -5.34 -19.55 8.59
C SER A 287 -5.45 -18.74 7.29
N LYS A 288 -5.41 -17.42 7.37
CA LYS A 288 -5.52 -16.53 6.22
C LYS A 288 -4.15 -16.26 5.59
N PRO A 289 -4.08 -16.20 4.26
CA PRO A 289 -2.85 -15.81 3.57
C PRO A 289 -2.51 -14.35 3.85
N TRP A 290 -1.26 -13.97 3.58
CA TRP A 290 -0.88 -12.57 3.55
C TRP A 290 -1.74 -11.79 2.55
N GLY A 291 -2.08 -10.58 2.90
CA GLY A 291 -2.89 -9.70 2.05
C GLY A 291 -4.40 -9.87 2.23
N TRP A 292 -4.84 -10.74 3.17
CA TRP A 292 -6.26 -11.01 3.38
C TRP A 292 -7.05 -9.75 3.75
N MET A 293 -8.16 -9.54 3.07
CA MET A 293 -9.14 -8.49 3.34
C MET A 293 -10.45 -9.12 3.83
N SER A 294 -10.89 -8.74 5.04
CA SER A 294 -12.13 -9.26 5.62
C SER A 294 -13.35 -8.60 4.96
N ALA A 295 -14.17 -9.37 4.27
CA ALA A 295 -15.39 -8.84 3.66
C ALA A 295 -16.33 -8.21 4.69
N ASP A 296 -16.44 -8.78 5.90
CA ASP A 296 -17.28 -8.23 6.97
C ASP A 296 -16.73 -6.88 7.45
N GLN A 297 -15.40 -6.74 7.58
CA GLN A 297 -14.75 -5.47 7.95
C GLN A 297 -14.97 -4.41 6.88
N TRP A 298 -14.73 -4.74 5.60
CA TRP A 298 -14.93 -3.84 4.47
C TRP A 298 -16.38 -3.37 4.37
N ASN A 299 -17.35 -4.28 4.55
CA ASN A 299 -18.77 -3.94 4.54
C ASN A 299 -19.14 -3.04 5.74
N ALA A 300 -18.63 -3.35 6.93
CA ALA A 300 -18.90 -2.54 8.13
C ALA A 300 -18.32 -1.13 8.02
N PHE A 301 -17.07 -1.01 7.51
CA PHE A 301 -16.45 0.28 7.27
C PHE A 301 -17.16 1.07 6.14
N GLY A 302 -17.50 0.40 5.04
CA GLY A 302 -18.28 1.01 3.95
C GLY A 302 -19.65 1.48 4.39
N GLN A 303 -20.38 0.71 5.22
CA GLN A 303 -21.64 1.14 5.80
C GLN A 303 -21.46 2.38 6.69
N TRP A 304 -20.40 2.40 7.51
CA TRP A 304 -20.06 3.59 8.30
C TRP A 304 -19.79 4.80 7.39
N MET A 305 -19.07 4.64 6.28
CA MET A 305 -18.85 5.73 5.31
C MET A 305 -20.18 6.26 4.71
N LEU A 306 -21.14 5.36 4.43
CA LEU A 306 -22.49 5.74 3.99
C LEU A 306 -23.23 6.52 5.08
N ASP A 307 -23.22 6.05 6.30
CA ASP A 307 -23.90 6.67 7.45
C ASP A 307 -23.32 8.05 7.78
N GLN A 308 -22.02 8.25 7.58
CA GLN A 308 -21.33 9.53 7.72
C GLN A 308 -21.44 10.42 6.47
N HIS A 309 -22.16 10.00 5.43
CA HIS A 309 -22.32 10.71 4.16
C HIS A 309 -21.00 10.99 3.42
N LEU A 310 -19.96 10.18 3.64
CA LEU A 310 -18.68 10.24 2.94
C LEU A 310 -18.81 9.69 1.53
N ILE A 311 -19.63 8.67 1.38
CA ILE A 311 -20.07 8.11 0.11
C ILE A 311 -21.60 8.10 0.07
N SER A 312 -22.17 8.10 -1.12
CA SER A 312 -23.62 8.09 -1.34
C SER A 312 -24.08 6.90 -2.17
N ASN A 313 -23.14 6.20 -2.82
CA ASN A 313 -23.42 5.05 -3.67
C ASN A 313 -23.04 3.75 -2.95
N PRO A 314 -24.00 2.90 -2.55
CA PRO A 314 -23.71 1.60 -1.93
C PRO A 314 -22.82 0.68 -2.79
N ASN A 315 -22.89 0.83 -4.12
CA ASN A 315 -22.04 0.06 -5.04
C ASN A 315 -20.54 0.43 -4.95
N ALA A 316 -20.21 1.53 -4.25
CA ALA A 316 -18.83 1.86 -3.95
C ALA A 316 -18.16 0.83 -3.02
N VAL A 317 -18.97 0.17 -2.17
CA VAL A 317 -18.55 -0.86 -1.22
C VAL A 317 -18.52 -2.25 -1.86
N ALA A 318 -19.57 -2.57 -2.63
CA ALA A 318 -19.70 -3.86 -3.28
C ALA A 318 -18.50 -4.11 -4.22
N ASP A 319 -17.88 -5.27 -4.13
CA ASP A 319 -16.72 -5.67 -4.95
C ASP A 319 -15.53 -4.67 -4.88
N ALA A 320 -15.40 -3.91 -3.79
CA ALA A 320 -14.29 -2.97 -3.61
C ALA A 320 -12.96 -3.67 -3.33
N SER A 321 -13.03 -4.92 -2.89
CA SER A 321 -11.87 -5.78 -2.63
C SER A 321 -12.09 -7.20 -3.15
N THR A 322 -10.99 -7.91 -3.45
CA THR A 322 -11.02 -9.34 -3.78
C THR A 322 -9.82 -10.06 -3.21
N ASN A 323 -10.05 -11.25 -2.66
CA ASN A 323 -9.01 -12.15 -2.16
C ASN A 323 -8.60 -13.22 -3.21
N GLU A 324 -9.22 -13.27 -4.37
CA GLU A 324 -9.01 -14.34 -5.39
C GLU A 324 -7.58 -14.41 -5.92
N LEU A 325 -6.79 -13.35 -5.78
CA LEU A 325 -5.40 -13.27 -6.23
C LEU A 325 -4.39 -13.70 -5.17
N LEU A 326 -4.83 -13.91 -3.93
CA LEU A 326 -3.96 -14.29 -2.81
C LEU A 326 -3.54 -15.77 -2.92
N ALA A 327 -2.47 -16.13 -2.21
CA ALA A 327 -1.96 -17.49 -2.18
C ALA A 327 -3.01 -18.47 -1.63
N GLY A 328 -3.31 -19.56 -2.39
CA GLY A 328 -4.29 -20.56 -2.01
C GLY A 328 -5.75 -20.10 -2.10
N GLN A 329 -6.02 -18.95 -2.70
CA GLN A 329 -7.35 -18.43 -2.97
C GLN A 329 -7.61 -18.38 -4.49
N GLY A 330 -8.88 -18.37 -4.86
CA GLY A 330 -9.30 -18.41 -6.27
C GLY A 330 -9.22 -19.81 -6.90
N LEU A 331 -9.62 -19.90 -8.17
CA LEU A 331 -9.59 -21.15 -8.98
C LEU A 331 -8.21 -21.39 -9.55
#